data_9a6de70d74450b326c7a867086b8d2ac
#
_entry.id   9a6de70d74450b326c7a867086b8d2ac
#
_cell.length_a   1.000
_cell.length_b   1.000
_cell.length_c   1.000
_cell.angle_alpha   90.00
_cell.angle_beta   90.00
_cell.angle_gamma   90.00
#
_symmetry.space_group_name_H-M   'P 1'
#
loop_
_entity.id
_entity.type
_entity.pdbx_description
1 polymer ?
#
loop_
_entity_poly.entity_id
_entity_poly.type
_entity_poly.pdbx_seq_one_letter_code
_entity_poly.pdbx_strand_id
1 'polypeptide(L)'
;FPYPSGAGLHVGHPLGYIASDIYSRYKRQKGFNVLHPMGYDAFGLPAEQYAIQTGQHPAVTTERNIARYREQLDKIGFSFDWDREVRTCDPAYYKWTQWAFLKMFGSYYCYDKQQARPIEELTAAFEQGGTQGLNVACSQELHFTAEEWRAMPEEEKERTLHNYRLAFRADTMVNWCPKLGTVLANDEVHDGLSVRGGHPVEQKRMKQWLLRVTAYAQRMLDGLDRLAWSDSLKEIQRNWIGRSEGAQVFFDIKDSARKLEIFT
;
A
#
# COMPACT_ATOMS: atom_id res chain seq x y z
N PHE A 1 12.68 -9.59 0.96
CA PHE A 1 13.27 -9.71 2.30
C PHE A 1 12.39 -10.61 3.16
N PRO A 2 12.96 -11.50 3.99
CA PRO A 2 12.18 -12.30 4.90
C PRO A 2 11.65 -11.47 6.07
N TYR A 3 10.51 -11.91 6.63
CA TYR A 3 10.02 -11.40 7.92
C TYR A 3 10.74 -12.12 9.06
N PRO A 4 11.46 -11.43 9.95
CA PRO A 4 12.14 -12.06 11.08
C PRO A 4 11.17 -12.38 12.23
N SER A 5 10.04 -13.01 11.91
CA SER A 5 8.93 -13.30 12.83
C SER A 5 9.04 -14.66 13.53
N GLY A 6 9.95 -15.52 13.08
CA GLY A 6 10.19 -16.85 13.63
C GLY A 6 11.61 -17.02 14.14
N ALA A 7 11.83 -18.10 14.90
CA ALA A 7 13.13 -18.42 15.49
C ALA A 7 14.17 -18.95 14.47
N GLY A 8 13.87 -18.91 13.18
CA GLY A 8 14.74 -19.34 12.10
C GLY A 8 14.03 -19.38 10.74
N LEU A 9 14.83 -19.59 9.69
CA LEU A 9 14.33 -19.74 8.33
C LEU A 9 13.51 -21.04 8.18
N HIS A 10 12.48 -21.00 7.34
CA HIS A 10 11.84 -22.20 6.80
C HIS A 10 12.32 -22.43 5.35
N VAL A 11 12.10 -23.61 4.81
CA VAL A 11 12.59 -24.02 3.47
C VAL A 11 12.08 -23.12 2.32
N GLY A 12 10.97 -22.43 2.49
CA GLY A 12 10.46 -21.50 1.49
C GLY A 12 11.31 -20.23 1.33
N HIS A 13 12.04 -19.80 2.36
CA HIS A 13 12.91 -18.62 2.26
C HIS A 13 14.05 -18.83 1.24
N PRO A 14 14.89 -19.88 1.35
CA PRO A 14 15.97 -20.11 0.40
C PRO A 14 15.48 -20.33 -1.03
N LEU A 15 14.29 -20.87 -1.23
CA LEU A 15 13.73 -21.16 -2.55
C LEU A 15 13.78 -19.93 -3.48
N GLY A 16 13.38 -18.77 -2.99
CA GLY A 16 13.46 -17.52 -3.75
C GLY A 16 14.87 -16.97 -3.90
N TYR A 17 15.78 -17.27 -2.96
CA TYR A 17 17.13 -16.69 -2.94
C TYR A 17 18.13 -17.47 -3.81
N ILE A 18 17.92 -18.77 -3.98
CA ILE A 18 18.84 -19.63 -4.76
C ILE A 18 18.98 -19.11 -6.19
N ALA A 19 17.88 -18.79 -6.87
CA ALA A 19 17.93 -18.31 -8.25
C ALA A 19 18.68 -16.98 -8.38
N SER A 20 18.44 -16.03 -7.48
CA SER A 20 19.12 -14.73 -7.47
C SER A 20 20.61 -14.87 -7.13
N ASP A 21 20.95 -15.79 -6.23
CA ASP A 21 22.35 -16.05 -5.86
C ASP A 21 23.13 -16.69 -7.01
N ILE A 22 22.58 -17.70 -7.67
CA ILE A 22 23.19 -18.33 -8.86
C ILE A 22 23.44 -17.29 -9.95
N TYR A 23 22.44 -16.45 -10.23
CA TYR A 23 22.57 -15.40 -11.25
C TYR A 23 23.60 -14.34 -10.87
N SER A 24 23.63 -13.93 -9.61
CA SER A 24 24.60 -12.98 -9.08
C SER A 24 26.03 -13.51 -9.19
N ARG A 25 26.27 -14.77 -8.84
CA ARG A 25 27.56 -15.45 -9.00
C ARG A 25 27.98 -15.54 -10.47
N TYR A 26 27.07 -15.94 -11.35
CA TYR A 26 27.31 -15.98 -12.79
C TYR A 26 27.74 -14.60 -13.32
N LYS A 27 27.01 -13.55 -12.99
CA LYS A 27 27.36 -12.19 -13.43
C LYS A 27 28.70 -11.72 -12.88
N ARG A 28 28.98 -12.00 -11.63
CA ARG A 28 30.27 -11.65 -11.01
C ARG A 28 31.46 -12.36 -11.69
N GLN A 29 31.29 -13.63 -12.04
CA GLN A 29 32.28 -14.37 -12.80
C GLN A 29 32.47 -13.85 -14.24
N LYS A 30 31.46 -13.20 -14.80
CA LYS A 30 31.52 -12.50 -16.09
C LYS A 30 32.14 -11.09 -15.99
N GLY A 31 32.62 -10.67 -14.84
CA GLY A 31 33.28 -9.37 -14.63
C GLY A 31 32.31 -8.21 -14.39
N PHE A 32 31.02 -8.47 -14.16
CA PHE A 32 30.07 -7.41 -13.80
C PHE A 32 30.26 -6.99 -12.34
N ASN A 33 30.05 -5.71 -12.06
CA ASN A 33 29.87 -5.21 -10.71
C ASN A 33 28.45 -5.57 -10.26
N VAL A 34 28.33 -6.45 -9.26
CA VAL A 34 27.04 -7.03 -8.83
C VAL A 34 26.70 -6.56 -7.43
N LEU A 35 25.60 -5.85 -7.30
CA LEU A 35 24.94 -5.53 -6.03
C LEU A 35 23.91 -6.64 -5.72
N HIS A 36 24.17 -7.45 -4.69
CA HIS A 36 23.27 -8.51 -4.22
C HIS A 36 22.98 -8.31 -2.73
N PRO A 37 22.13 -7.32 -2.37
CA PRO A 37 21.85 -6.99 -0.98
C PRO A 37 20.89 -7.99 -0.36
N MET A 38 20.89 -8.04 0.96
CA MET A 38 19.88 -8.71 1.78
C MET A 38 19.35 -7.75 2.83
N GLY A 39 18.16 -8.03 3.32
CA GLY A 39 17.55 -7.26 4.39
C GLY A 39 16.39 -8.01 5.03
N TYR A 40 15.73 -7.32 5.97
CA TYR A 40 14.64 -7.89 6.75
C TYR A 40 13.46 -6.93 6.77
N ASP A 41 12.27 -7.48 6.46
CA ASP A 41 11.02 -6.75 6.64
C ASP A 41 10.60 -6.94 8.11
N ALA A 42 10.98 -5.97 8.93
CA ALA A 42 11.09 -6.14 10.36
C ALA A 42 9.96 -5.47 11.17
N PHE A 43 8.93 -4.95 10.52
CA PHE A 43 7.67 -4.56 11.13
C PHE A 43 6.61 -5.64 10.96
N GLY A 44 5.58 -5.61 11.80
CA GLY A 44 4.37 -6.36 11.54
C GLY A 44 3.80 -7.12 12.73
N LEU A 45 2.57 -7.57 12.53
CA LEU A 45 1.72 -8.25 13.50
C LEU A 45 2.40 -9.43 14.24
N PRO A 46 3.21 -10.29 13.60
CA PRO A 46 3.83 -11.41 14.32
C PRO A 46 4.72 -10.99 15.49
N ALA A 47 5.54 -9.95 15.29
CA ALA A 47 6.42 -9.44 16.35
C ALA A 47 5.61 -8.72 17.46
N GLU A 48 4.57 -7.98 17.08
CA GLU A 48 3.67 -7.29 18.01
C GLU A 48 2.89 -8.27 18.86
N GLN A 49 2.31 -9.32 18.29
CA GLN A 49 1.58 -10.35 19.02
C GLN A 49 2.48 -11.16 19.97
N TYR A 50 3.71 -11.44 19.55
CA TYR A 50 4.68 -12.08 20.42
C TYR A 50 5.05 -11.16 21.60
N ALA A 51 5.19 -9.87 21.37
CA ALA A 51 5.44 -8.89 22.42
C ALA A 51 4.29 -8.83 23.45
N ILE A 52 3.04 -8.84 22.99
CA ILE A 52 1.86 -8.88 23.85
C ILE A 52 1.83 -10.15 24.72
N GLN A 53 2.14 -11.31 24.13
CA GLN A 53 2.13 -12.60 24.82
C GLN A 53 3.24 -12.74 25.86
N THR A 54 4.41 -12.18 25.60
CA THR A 54 5.61 -12.37 26.41
C THR A 54 5.98 -11.20 27.30
N GLY A 55 5.36 -10.03 27.08
CA GLY A 55 5.76 -8.77 27.72
C GLY A 55 7.12 -8.22 27.26
N GLN A 56 7.70 -8.80 26.20
CA GLN A 56 9.00 -8.39 25.67
C GLN A 56 8.84 -7.38 24.55
N HIS A 57 9.64 -6.30 24.55
CA HIS A 57 9.61 -5.31 23.48
C HIS A 57 9.94 -5.95 22.10
N PRO A 58 9.17 -5.65 21.03
CA PRO A 58 9.33 -6.27 19.71
C PRO A 58 10.76 -6.22 19.16
N ALA A 59 11.48 -5.12 19.37
CA ALA A 59 12.85 -4.95 18.89
C ALA A 59 13.80 -6.05 19.39
N VAL A 60 13.65 -6.49 20.65
CA VAL A 60 14.54 -7.50 21.25
C VAL A 60 14.40 -8.84 20.53
N THR A 61 13.16 -9.25 20.26
CA THR A 61 12.88 -10.48 19.53
C THR A 61 13.31 -10.37 18.07
N THR A 62 13.03 -9.24 17.43
CA THR A 62 13.40 -8.97 16.03
C THR A 62 14.92 -9.05 15.84
N GLU A 63 15.71 -8.40 16.69
CA GLU A 63 17.18 -8.46 16.63
C GLU A 63 17.73 -9.88 16.76
N ARG A 64 17.20 -10.64 17.73
CA ARG A 64 17.61 -12.04 17.92
C ARG A 64 17.25 -12.90 16.70
N ASN A 65 16.09 -12.71 16.13
CA ASN A 65 15.65 -13.46 14.95
C ASN A 65 16.48 -13.08 13.72
N ILE A 66 16.80 -11.81 13.50
CA ILE A 66 17.67 -11.32 12.43
C ILE A 66 19.05 -11.98 12.54
N ALA A 67 19.65 -11.97 13.72
CA ALA A 67 20.94 -12.62 13.95
C ALA A 67 20.91 -14.12 13.59
N ARG A 68 19.82 -14.80 13.96
CA ARG A 68 19.63 -16.23 13.63
C ARG A 68 19.41 -16.46 12.14
N TYR A 69 18.63 -15.62 11.46
CA TYR A 69 18.41 -15.72 10.03
C TYR A 69 19.73 -15.52 9.27
N ARG A 70 20.50 -14.51 9.65
CA ARG A 70 21.81 -14.24 9.06
C ARG A 70 22.77 -15.43 9.21
N GLU A 71 22.89 -15.98 10.41
CA GLU A 71 23.70 -17.19 10.66
C GLU A 71 23.30 -18.34 9.73
N GLN A 72 22.01 -18.56 9.54
CA GLN A 72 21.50 -19.63 8.68
C GLN A 72 21.78 -19.37 7.20
N LEU A 73 21.60 -18.13 6.73
CA LEU A 73 21.90 -17.74 5.34
C LEU A 73 23.38 -17.85 5.03
N ASP A 74 24.25 -17.50 5.99
CA ASP A 74 25.70 -17.68 5.87
C ASP A 74 26.10 -19.16 5.80
N LYS A 75 25.45 -20.02 6.59
CA LYS A 75 25.69 -21.48 6.54
C LYS A 75 25.27 -22.12 5.23
N ILE A 76 24.22 -21.59 4.56
CA ILE A 76 23.83 -22.03 3.21
C ILE A 76 24.84 -21.53 2.18
N GLY A 77 25.58 -20.47 2.49
CA GLY A 77 26.67 -19.94 1.64
C GLY A 77 26.19 -18.98 0.57
N PHE A 78 25.08 -18.25 0.77
CA PHE A 78 24.67 -17.20 -0.14
C PHE A 78 25.67 -16.06 -0.24
N SER A 79 25.83 -15.50 -1.44
CA SER A 79 26.77 -14.42 -1.74
C SER A 79 26.18 -13.03 -1.57
N PHE A 80 25.45 -12.79 -0.47
CA PHE A 80 24.89 -11.48 -0.17
C PHE A 80 25.96 -10.46 0.22
N ASP A 81 25.71 -9.20 -0.12
CA ASP A 81 26.50 -8.05 0.31
C ASP A 81 25.98 -7.56 1.67
N TRP A 82 26.53 -8.14 2.73
CA TRP A 82 26.11 -7.84 4.10
C TRP A 82 26.46 -6.42 4.58
N ASP A 83 27.40 -5.76 3.92
CA ASP A 83 27.73 -4.36 4.22
C ASP A 83 26.58 -3.42 3.80
N ARG A 84 25.67 -3.95 2.98
CA ARG A 84 24.45 -3.27 2.53
C ARG A 84 23.17 -3.91 3.07
N GLU A 85 23.26 -4.55 4.23
CA GLU A 85 22.10 -5.07 4.94
C GLU A 85 21.10 -3.96 5.24
N VAL A 86 19.80 -4.24 5.02
CA VAL A 86 18.72 -3.30 5.26
C VAL A 86 17.76 -3.89 6.29
N ARG A 87 17.26 -3.03 7.18
CA ARG A 87 16.23 -3.37 8.16
C ARG A 87 15.14 -2.33 8.07
N THR A 88 13.94 -2.73 7.70
CA THR A 88 12.85 -1.77 7.47
C THR A 88 12.42 -1.05 8.74
N CYS A 89 12.72 -1.59 9.93
CA CYS A 89 12.46 -0.97 11.22
C CYS A 89 13.52 0.06 11.65
N ASP A 90 14.62 0.21 10.92
CA ASP A 90 15.61 1.23 11.23
C ASP A 90 15.12 2.64 10.88
N PRO A 91 15.28 3.64 11.77
CA PRO A 91 14.96 5.03 11.46
C PRO A 91 15.64 5.56 10.20
N ALA A 92 16.87 5.13 9.94
CA ALA A 92 17.60 5.48 8.73
C ALA A 92 16.95 4.96 7.45
N TYR A 93 16.20 3.86 7.54
CA TYR A 93 15.42 3.29 6.44
C TYR A 93 14.01 3.89 6.36
N TYR A 94 13.20 3.80 7.40
CA TYR A 94 11.78 4.17 7.33
C TYR A 94 11.54 5.67 7.20
N LYS A 95 12.52 6.52 7.46
CA LYS A 95 12.42 7.97 7.14
C LYS A 95 12.07 8.21 5.66
N TRP A 96 12.51 7.33 4.76
CA TRP A 96 12.19 7.44 3.34
C TRP A 96 10.75 7.02 3.03
N THR A 97 10.21 6.05 3.76
CA THR A 97 8.79 5.71 3.70
C THR A 97 7.93 6.88 4.19
N GLN A 98 8.33 7.52 5.30
CA GLN A 98 7.68 8.72 5.80
C GLN A 98 7.77 9.89 4.81
N TRP A 99 8.93 10.10 4.21
CA TRP A 99 9.12 11.10 3.17
C TRP A 99 8.21 10.85 1.96
N ALA A 100 8.13 9.62 1.48
CA ALA A 100 7.25 9.25 0.37
C ALA A 100 5.77 9.51 0.71
N PHE A 101 5.35 9.16 1.94
CA PHE A 101 4.01 9.46 2.43
C PHE A 101 3.72 10.97 2.43
N LEU A 102 4.63 11.79 2.93
CA LEU A 102 4.47 13.25 2.93
C LEU A 102 4.39 13.81 1.52
N LYS A 103 5.15 13.26 0.56
CA LYS A 103 5.03 13.64 -0.85
C LYS A 103 3.67 13.31 -1.42
N MET A 104 3.13 12.13 -1.13
CA MET A 104 1.77 11.75 -1.54
C MET A 104 0.71 12.61 -0.86
N PHE A 105 0.88 12.93 0.43
CA PHE A 105 -0.03 13.82 1.15
C PHE A 105 -0.04 15.23 0.57
N GLY A 106 1.13 15.76 0.17
CA GLY A 106 1.27 17.06 -0.49
C GLY A 106 0.94 17.06 -1.98
N SER A 107 0.27 16.02 -2.51
CA SER A 107 0.02 15.89 -3.94
C SER A 107 -1.40 15.43 -4.26
N TYR A 108 -1.87 15.80 -5.46
CA TYR A 108 -3.06 15.26 -6.12
C TYR A 108 -2.69 14.63 -7.46
N TYR A 109 -3.57 13.85 -8.08
CA TYR A 109 -3.35 13.29 -9.41
C TYR A 109 -4.17 14.04 -10.46
N CYS A 110 -3.48 14.56 -11.49
CA CYS A 110 -4.08 15.24 -12.63
C CYS A 110 -4.15 14.28 -13.82
N TYR A 111 -5.37 13.96 -14.28
CA TYR A 111 -5.57 13.04 -15.40
C TYR A 111 -5.13 13.66 -16.74
N ASP A 112 -5.29 14.97 -16.95
CA ASP A 112 -4.86 15.62 -18.18
C ASP A 112 -3.33 15.58 -18.36
N LYS A 113 -2.59 15.64 -17.25
CA LYS A 113 -1.12 15.57 -17.24
C LYS A 113 -0.59 14.16 -16.97
N GLN A 114 -1.47 13.20 -16.65
CA GLN A 114 -1.14 11.81 -16.31
C GLN A 114 -0.05 11.70 -15.22
N GLN A 115 -0.09 12.57 -14.20
CA GLN A 115 0.92 12.59 -13.14
C GLN A 115 0.42 13.23 -11.84
N ALA A 116 1.13 12.94 -10.74
CA ALA A 116 0.97 13.65 -9.48
C ALA A 116 1.48 15.11 -9.62
N ARG A 117 0.76 16.04 -9.00
CA ARG A 117 1.09 17.46 -8.94
C ARG A 117 1.02 17.96 -7.50
N PRO A 118 1.77 19.02 -7.14
CA PRO A 118 1.67 19.66 -5.82
C PRO A 118 0.25 20.11 -5.52
N ILE A 119 -0.22 19.88 -4.30
CA ILE A 119 -1.59 20.23 -3.86
C ILE A 119 -1.86 21.74 -3.93
N GLU A 120 -0.82 22.57 -3.82
CA GLU A 120 -0.88 24.01 -3.94
C GLU A 120 -1.36 24.46 -5.32
N GLU A 121 -1.05 23.70 -6.37
CA GLU A 121 -1.55 23.99 -7.73
C GLU A 121 -3.06 23.80 -7.82
N LEU A 122 -3.59 22.79 -7.12
CA LEU A 122 -5.03 22.56 -7.06
C LEU A 122 -5.72 23.65 -6.23
N THR A 123 -5.13 24.05 -5.12
CA THR A 123 -5.61 25.17 -4.30
C THR A 123 -5.71 26.46 -5.13
N ALA A 124 -4.67 26.78 -5.91
CA ALA A 124 -4.68 27.93 -6.79
C ALA A 124 -5.75 27.83 -7.89
N ALA A 125 -6.01 26.63 -8.43
CA ALA A 125 -7.09 26.41 -9.38
C ALA A 125 -8.46 26.64 -8.75
N PHE A 126 -8.69 26.18 -7.51
CA PHE A 126 -9.93 26.42 -6.78
C PHE A 126 -10.17 27.92 -6.54
N GLU A 127 -9.12 28.68 -6.24
CA GLU A 127 -9.23 30.13 -6.04
C GLU A 127 -9.59 30.90 -7.31
N GLN A 128 -9.22 30.38 -8.48
CA GLN A 128 -9.47 30.99 -9.79
C GLN A 128 -10.81 30.60 -10.39
N GLY A 129 -11.19 29.32 -10.32
CA GLY A 129 -12.33 28.79 -11.04
C GLY A 129 -13.19 27.78 -10.27
N GLY A 130 -12.90 27.53 -9.01
CA GLY A 130 -13.56 26.47 -8.27
C GLY A 130 -13.20 25.09 -8.83
N THR A 131 -14.19 24.20 -8.93
CA THR A 131 -14.00 22.84 -9.47
C THR A 131 -14.27 22.74 -10.98
N GLN A 132 -14.66 23.83 -11.63
CA GLN A 132 -15.04 23.80 -13.05
C GLN A 132 -13.87 23.42 -13.95
N GLY A 133 -14.09 22.43 -14.82
CA GLY A 133 -13.11 21.99 -15.81
C GLY A 133 -11.90 21.21 -15.26
N LEU A 134 -11.90 20.84 -13.99
CA LEU A 134 -10.86 20.05 -13.41
C LEU A 134 -11.05 18.55 -13.68
N ASN A 135 -10.02 17.92 -14.23
CA ASN A 135 -9.97 16.48 -14.47
C ASN A 135 -8.91 15.83 -13.55
N VAL A 136 -9.31 15.60 -12.31
CA VAL A 136 -8.45 15.19 -11.21
C VAL A 136 -9.02 14.01 -10.42
N ALA A 137 -8.16 13.20 -9.84
CA ALA A 137 -8.61 12.10 -9.01
C ALA A 137 -9.17 12.61 -7.68
N CYS A 138 -10.35 12.13 -7.31
CA CYS A 138 -11.03 12.48 -6.07
C CYS A 138 -11.74 11.26 -5.47
N SER A 139 -12.14 11.35 -4.20
CA SER A 139 -12.97 10.33 -3.54
C SER A 139 -14.45 10.54 -3.84
N GLN A 140 -14.85 11.80 -3.95
CA GLN A 140 -16.20 12.22 -4.25
C GLN A 140 -16.15 13.43 -5.18
N GLU A 141 -17.00 13.45 -6.18
CA GLU A 141 -17.14 14.60 -7.07
C GLU A 141 -17.79 15.76 -6.29
N LEU A 142 -17.06 16.88 -6.23
CA LEU A 142 -17.52 18.10 -5.55
C LEU A 142 -17.69 19.21 -6.57
N HIS A 143 -18.71 20.04 -6.36
CA HIS A 143 -18.98 21.20 -7.21
C HIS A 143 -19.07 22.45 -6.33
N PHE A 144 -18.16 23.40 -6.57
CA PHE A 144 -18.15 24.72 -5.95
C PHE A 144 -17.44 25.73 -6.83
N THR A 145 -17.84 26.98 -6.67
CA THR A 145 -17.25 28.14 -7.36
C THR A 145 -16.00 28.65 -6.63
N ALA A 146 -15.22 29.52 -7.29
CA ALA A 146 -14.13 30.21 -6.64
C ALA A 146 -14.55 31.08 -5.45
N GLU A 147 -15.76 31.66 -5.52
CA GLU A 147 -16.31 32.47 -4.42
C GLU A 147 -16.65 31.61 -3.20
N GLU A 148 -17.31 30.49 -3.42
CA GLU A 148 -17.62 29.52 -2.38
C GLU A 148 -16.33 28.97 -1.73
N TRP A 149 -15.32 28.62 -2.53
CA TRP A 149 -14.01 28.19 -2.01
C TRP A 149 -13.37 29.24 -1.10
N ARG A 150 -13.34 30.51 -1.56
CA ARG A 150 -12.77 31.61 -0.75
C ARG A 150 -13.53 31.87 0.54
N ALA A 151 -14.84 31.65 0.53
CA ALA A 151 -15.69 31.81 1.71
C ALA A 151 -15.60 30.65 2.73
N MET A 152 -15.05 29.48 2.32
CA MET A 152 -14.91 28.33 3.23
C MET A 152 -13.96 28.67 4.38
N PRO A 153 -14.29 28.25 5.62
CA PRO A 153 -13.34 28.24 6.73
C PRO A 153 -12.12 27.33 6.41
N GLU A 154 -10.99 27.63 7.01
CA GLU A 154 -9.73 26.88 6.75
C GLU A 154 -9.88 25.37 7.01
N GLU A 155 -10.59 25.00 8.08
CA GLU A 155 -10.88 23.59 8.38
C GLU A 155 -11.69 22.88 7.27
N GLU A 156 -12.62 23.59 6.64
CA GLU A 156 -13.41 23.07 5.54
C GLU A 156 -12.59 22.95 4.25
N LYS A 157 -11.71 23.93 3.98
CA LYS A 157 -10.75 23.86 2.87
C LYS A 157 -9.84 22.64 3.01
N GLU A 158 -9.25 22.42 4.18
CA GLU A 158 -8.42 21.27 4.44
C GLU A 158 -9.19 19.94 4.29
N ARG A 159 -10.44 19.87 4.75
CA ARG A 159 -11.30 18.71 4.55
C ARG A 159 -11.60 18.47 3.07
N THR A 160 -11.84 19.52 2.31
CA THR A 160 -12.03 19.46 0.86
C THR A 160 -10.76 18.98 0.16
N LEU A 161 -9.58 19.48 0.53
CA LEU A 161 -8.31 19.02 -0.04
C LEU A 161 -8.04 17.53 0.21
N HIS A 162 -8.45 16.99 1.36
CA HIS A 162 -8.36 15.55 1.61
C HIS A 162 -9.10 14.70 0.57
N ASN A 163 -10.16 15.23 -0.02
CA ASN A 163 -10.89 14.57 -1.11
C ASN A 163 -10.04 14.35 -2.37
N TYR A 164 -8.95 15.07 -2.53
CA TYR A 164 -8.09 15.05 -3.74
C TYR A 164 -6.67 14.53 -3.47
N ARG A 165 -6.18 14.58 -2.24
CA ARG A 165 -4.82 14.14 -1.90
C ARG A 165 -4.58 12.68 -2.27
N LEU A 166 -3.35 12.34 -2.67
CA LEU A 166 -2.94 10.96 -2.94
C LEU A 166 -2.83 10.10 -1.67
N ALA A 167 -2.44 10.69 -0.55
CA ALA A 167 -2.59 10.08 0.76
C ALA A 167 -3.64 10.87 1.54
N PHE A 168 -4.69 10.20 2.01
CA PHE A 168 -5.83 10.84 2.66
C PHE A 168 -6.39 9.96 3.77
N ARG A 169 -7.14 10.55 4.68
CA ARG A 169 -7.79 9.83 5.78
C ARG A 169 -9.30 9.81 5.58
N ALA A 170 -9.88 8.62 5.63
CA ALA A 170 -11.32 8.43 5.49
C ALA A 170 -11.83 7.31 6.41
N ASP A 171 -13.13 7.33 6.66
CA ASP A 171 -13.81 6.23 7.33
C ASP A 171 -14.06 5.10 6.33
N THR A 172 -13.55 3.93 6.64
CA THR A 172 -13.72 2.72 5.80
C THR A 172 -14.08 1.52 6.65
N MET A 173 -14.68 0.53 6.02
CA MET A 173 -14.93 -0.77 6.64
C MET A 173 -13.62 -1.56 6.69
N VAL A 174 -13.30 -2.08 7.88
CA VAL A 174 -12.07 -2.86 8.12
C VAL A 174 -12.42 -4.17 8.81
N ASN A 175 -11.56 -5.17 8.60
CA ASN A 175 -11.62 -6.44 9.31
C ASN A 175 -11.00 -6.27 10.70
N TRP A 176 -11.79 -6.04 11.71
CA TRP A 176 -11.33 -5.88 13.08
C TRP A 176 -11.35 -7.22 13.84
N CYS A 177 -10.23 -7.60 14.42
CA CYS A 177 -10.17 -8.77 15.31
C CYS A 177 -10.02 -8.30 16.77
N PRO A 178 -11.08 -8.37 17.61
CA PRO A 178 -11.01 -7.91 19.00
C PRO A 178 -9.98 -8.68 19.81
N LYS A 179 -9.80 -9.98 19.54
CA LYS A 179 -8.87 -10.83 20.28
C LYS A 179 -7.41 -10.50 20.00
N LEU A 180 -7.09 -10.16 18.75
CA LEU A 180 -5.75 -9.73 18.33
C LEU A 180 -5.53 -8.23 18.56
N GLY A 181 -6.61 -7.44 18.76
CA GLY A 181 -6.56 -6.00 18.99
C GLY A 181 -6.09 -5.21 17.78
N THR A 182 -6.33 -5.70 16.57
CA THR A 182 -5.81 -5.09 15.33
C THR A 182 -6.74 -5.25 14.13
N VAL A 183 -6.50 -4.45 13.11
CA VAL A 183 -7.11 -4.58 11.78
C VAL A 183 -6.32 -5.61 10.97
N LEU A 184 -7.04 -6.47 10.25
CA LEU A 184 -6.49 -7.51 9.41
C LEU A 184 -6.72 -7.22 7.93
N ALA A 185 -5.74 -7.56 7.09
CA ALA A 185 -5.90 -7.55 5.64
C ALA A 185 -6.90 -8.64 5.19
N ASN A 186 -7.43 -8.54 3.96
CA ASN A 186 -8.43 -9.51 3.50
C ASN A 186 -7.89 -10.93 3.42
N ASP A 187 -6.62 -11.11 3.06
CA ASP A 187 -5.93 -12.40 2.99
C ASP A 187 -5.55 -12.98 4.38
N GLU A 188 -5.70 -12.20 5.44
CA GLU A 188 -5.54 -12.64 6.83
C GLU A 188 -6.86 -13.12 7.47
N VAL A 189 -7.96 -13.11 6.69
CA VAL A 189 -9.30 -13.54 7.14
C VAL A 189 -9.82 -14.64 6.23
N HIS A 190 -10.20 -15.77 6.82
CA HIS A 190 -10.80 -16.89 6.13
C HIS A 190 -12.07 -17.34 6.88
N ASP A 191 -13.20 -17.42 6.16
CA ASP A 191 -14.51 -17.80 6.71
C ASP A 191 -14.91 -16.98 7.95
N GLY A 192 -14.60 -15.68 7.99
CA GLY A 192 -14.90 -14.79 9.11
C GLY A 192 -13.99 -14.96 10.33
N LEU A 193 -12.93 -15.75 10.21
CA LEU A 193 -11.94 -15.99 11.26
C LEU A 193 -10.55 -15.47 10.83
N SER A 194 -9.77 -15.03 11.81
CA SER A 194 -8.37 -14.68 11.58
C SER A 194 -7.54 -15.91 11.26
N VAL A 195 -6.71 -15.89 10.23
CA VAL A 195 -5.76 -16.97 9.90
C VAL A 195 -4.84 -17.24 11.08
N ARG A 196 -4.46 -16.20 11.82
CA ARG A 196 -3.71 -16.32 13.08
C ARG A 196 -4.66 -16.54 14.24
N GLY A 197 -4.66 -17.76 14.80
CA GLY A 197 -5.35 -18.11 16.03
C GLY A 197 -6.85 -18.42 15.87
N GLY A 198 -7.43 -18.33 14.68
CA GLY A 198 -8.83 -18.72 14.42
C GLY A 198 -9.86 -17.89 15.20
N HIS A 199 -9.58 -16.60 15.40
CA HIS A 199 -10.46 -15.72 16.19
C HIS A 199 -11.52 -15.05 15.29
N PRO A 200 -12.75 -14.82 15.80
CA PRO A 200 -13.78 -14.09 15.08
C PRO A 200 -13.31 -12.69 14.65
N VAL A 201 -13.67 -12.32 13.44
CA VAL A 201 -13.38 -11.03 12.82
C VAL A 201 -14.68 -10.28 12.56
N GLU A 202 -14.71 -9.01 12.89
CA GLU A 202 -15.87 -8.12 12.75
C GLU A 202 -15.62 -7.07 11.68
N GLN A 203 -16.65 -6.77 10.88
CA GLN A 203 -16.62 -5.60 10.01
C GLN A 203 -16.89 -4.35 10.84
N LYS A 204 -15.90 -3.45 10.91
CA LYS A 204 -15.97 -2.25 11.73
C LYS A 204 -15.61 -1.00 10.92
N ARG A 205 -16.38 0.07 11.06
CA ARG A 205 -16.04 1.36 10.47
C ARG A 205 -14.98 2.06 11.31
N MET A 206 -13.84 2.35 10.71
CA MET A 206 -12.72 3.03 11.37
C MET A 206 -12.07 4.05 10.45
N LYS A 207 -11.51 5.12 11.03
CA LYS A 207 -10.68 6.06 10.28
C LYS A 207 -9.34 5.41 9.96
N GLN A 208 -9.02 5.36 8.67
CA GLN A 208 -7.78 4.80 8.16
C GLN A 208 -7.07 5.79 7.24
N TRP A 209 -5.76 5.70 7.17
CA TRP A 209 -4.99 6.29 6.09
C TRP A 209 -5.13 5.43 4.84
N LEU A 210 -5.43 6.08 3.74
CA LEU A 210 -5.61 5.46 2.43
C LEU A 210 -4.65 6.10 1.42
N LEU A 211 -4.18 5.31 0.48
CA LEU A 211 -3.43 5.76 -0.69
C LEU A 211 -4.32 5.62 -1.93
N ARG A 212 -4.41 6.67 -2.73
CA ARG A 212 -5.24 6.71 -3.94
C ARG A 212 -4.57 5.98 -5.11
N VAL A 213 -4.30 4.70 -4.92
CA VAL A 213 -3.63 3.85 -5.93
C VAL A 213 -4.46 3.70 -7.21
N THR A 214 -5.79 3.77 -7.10
CA THR A 214 -6.72 3.68 -8.22
C THR A 214 -6.55 4.81 -9.25
N ALA A 215 -6.01 5.97 -8.85
CA ALA A 215 -5.69 7.05 -9.77
C ALA A 215 -4.64 6.65 -10.83
N TYR A 216 -3.83 5.63 -10.55
CA TYR A 216 -2.81 5.09 -11.43
C TYR A 216 -3.23 3.81 -12.16
N ALA A 217 -4.42 3.28 -11.91
CA ALA A 217 -4.83 1.95 -12.38
C ALA A 217 -4.75 1.83 -13.91
N GLN A 218 -5.31 2.79 -14.65
CA GLN A 218 -5.27 2.76 -16.11
C GLN A 218 -3.83 2.86 -16.64
N ARG A 219 -3.01 3.76 -16.06
CA ARG A 219 -1.60 3.90 -16.44
C ARG A 219 -0.80 2.62 -16.19
N MET A 220 -1.12 1.89 -15.12
CA MET A 220 -0.50 0.59 -14.84
C MET A 220 -0.89 -0.46 -15.87
N LEU A 221 -2.17 -0.54 -16.25
CA LEU A 221 -2.65 -1.44 -17.31
C LEU A 221 -1.95 -1.16 -18.64
N ASP A 222 -1.93 0.09 -19.08
CA ASP A 222 -1.28 0.50 -20.34
C ASP A 222 0.23 0.23 -20.32
N GLY A 223 0.84 0.30 -19.14
CA GLY A 223 2.25 0.01 -18.93
C GLY A 223 2.62 -1.46 -19.14
N LEU A 224 1.71 -2.39 -18.87
CA LEU A 224 1.98 -3.83 -18.98
C LEU A 224 2.37 -4.25 -20.41
N ASP A 225 1.81 -3.60 -21.42
CA ASP A 225 2.05 -3.97 -22.83
C ASP A 225 3.49 -3.68 -23.26
N ARG A 226 4.17 -2.75 -22.58
CA ARG A 226 5.56 -2.37 -22.85
C ARG A 226 6.60 -3.24 -22.14
N LEU A 227 6.16 -4.12 -21.24
CA LEU A 227 7.07 -4.96 -20.45
C LEU A 227 7.41 -6.26 -21.19
N ALA A 228 8.68 -6.66 -21.08
CA ALA A 228 9.14 -7.96 -21.57
C ALA A 228 8.85 -9.09 -20.56
N TRP A 229 7.61 -9.15 -20.08
CA TRP A 229 7.13 -10.18 -19.16
C TRP A 229 6.36 -11.28 -19.92
N SER A 230 6.24 -12.46 -19.30
CA SER A 230 5.40 -13.51 -19.85
C SER A 230 3.91 -13.10 -19.83
N ASP A 231 3.14 -13.62 -20.78
CA ASP A 231 1.71 -13.31 -20.88
C ASP A 231 0.95 -13.71 -19.62
N SER A 232 1.29 -14.85 -19.02
CA SER A 232 0.70 -15.31 -17.76
C SER A 232 0.90 -14.31 -16.62
N LEU A 233 2.09 -13.71 -16.52
CA LEU A 233 2.37 -12.71 -15.48
C LEU A 233 1.59 -11.41 -15.75
N LYS A 234 1.53 -10.96 -17.01
CA LYS A 234 0.72 -9.80 -17.39
C LYS A 234 -0.76 -10.00 -17.09
N GLU A 235 -1.27 -11.21 -17.35
CA GLU A 235 -2.67 -11.54 -17.08
C GLU A 235 -3.00 -11.53 -15.59
N ILE A 236 -2.10 -12.05 -14.74
CA ILE A 236 -2.25 -11.96 -13.29
C ILE A 236 -2.33 -10.49 -12.84
N GLN A 237 -1.50 -9.61 -13.40
CA GLN A 237 -1.52 -8.18 -13.07
C GLN A 237 -2.82 -7.49 -13.56
N ARG A 238 -3.30 -7.81 -14.77
CA ARG A 238 -4.57 -7.28 -15.28
C ARG A 238 -5.74 -7.70 -14.39
N ASN A 239 -5.79 -8.97 -14.01
CA ASN A 239 -6.83 -9.50 -13.13
C ASN A 239 -6.78 -8.88 -11.72
N TRP A 240 -5.58 -8.60 -11.21
CA TRP A 240 -5.43 -7.91 -9.93
C TRP A 240 -5.91 -6.46 -9.96
N ILE A 241 -5.61 -5.71 -11.03
CA ILE A 241 -6.10 -4.35 -11.21
C ILE A 241 -7.62 -4.36 -11.40
N GLY A 242 -8.15 -5.35 -12.11
CA GLY A 242 -9.57 -5.68 -12.15
C GLY A 242 -10.43 -4.59 -12.81
N ARG A 243 -9.98 -4.02 -13.95
CA ARG A 243 -10.83 -3.07 -14.70
C ARG A 243 -12.17 -3.73 -15.04
N SER A 244 -13.26 -3.11 -14.61
CA SER A 244 -14.62 -3.53 -14.92
C SER A 244 -15.35 -2.40 -15.63
N GLU A 245 -16.12 -2.76 -16.65
CA GLU A 245 -17.00 -1.83 -17.37
C GLU A 245 -18.42 -2.34 -17.22
N GLY A 246 -19.34 -1.43 -16.92
CA GLY A 246 -20.75 -1.76 -16.71
C GLY A 246 -21.66 -0.57 -16.98
N ALA A 247 -22.93 -0.76 -16.78
CA ALA A 247 -23.94 0.28 -16.92
C ALA A 247 -24.49 0.69 -15.56
N GLN A 248 -24.64 2.00 -15.35
CA GLN A 248 -25.34 2.55 -14.21
C GLN A 248 -26.79 2.77 -14.60
N VAL A 249 -27.71 2.12 -13.91
CA VAL A 249 -29.16 2.18 -14.19
C VAL A 249 -29.89 2.74 -12.97
N PHE A 250 -30.77 3.70 -13.22
CA PHE A 250 -31.59 4.32 -12.18
C PHE A 250 -33.05 3.87 -12.31
N PHE A 251 -33.60 3.36 -11.22
CA PHE A 251 -35.02 3.01 -11.13
C PHE A 251 -35.75 3.99 -10.21
N ASP A 252 -36.87 4.48 -10.68
CA ASP A 252 -37.75 5.31 -9.84
C ASP A 252 -38.46 4.44 -8.79
N ILE A 253 -38.39 4.86 -7.54
CA ILE A 253 -39.14 4.20 -6.46
C ILE A 253 -40.56 4.81 -6.42
N LYS A 254 -41.56 3.93 -6.53
CA LYS A 254 -42.97 4.36 -6.49
C LYS A 254 -43.27 5.20 -5.23
N ASP A 255 -43.97 6.31 -5.41
CA ASP A 255 -44.36 7.25 -4.36
C ASP A 255 -43.18 7.86 -3.56
N SER A 256 -41.99 7.97 -4.17
CA SER A 256 -40.80 8.56 -3.56
C SER A 256 -40.03 9.42 -4.57
N ALA A 257 -39.40 10.48 -4.07
CA ALA A 257 -38.44 11.27 -4.84
C ALA A 257 -37.05 10.57 -4.95
N ARG A 258 -36.85 9.44 -4.29
CA ARG A 258 -35.62 8.68 -4.31
C ARG A 258 -35.56 7.77 -5.53
N LYS A 259 -34.35 7.58 -6.04
CA LYS A 259 -34.05 6.58 -7.09
C LYS A 259 -33.21 5.46 -6.51
N LEU A 260 -33.43 4.26 -7.00
CA LEU A 260 -32.55 3.13 -6.76
C LEU A 260 -31.50 3.14 -7.87
N GLU A 261 -30.25 3.23 -7.48
CA GLU A 261 -29.10 3.20 -8.37
C GLU A 261 -28.50 1.80 -8.34
N ILE A 262 -28.34 1.20 -9.51
CA ILE A 262 -27.75 -0.13 -9.69
C ILE A 262 -26.64 -0.01 -10.73
N PHE A 263 -25.48 -0.56 -10.45
CA PHE A 263 -24.41 -0.79 -11.41
C PHE A 263 -24.39 -2.27 -11.79
N THR A 264 -24.37 -2.58 -13.11
CA THR A 264 -24.35 -3.95 -13.63
C THR A 264 -23.17 -4.15 -14.56
#